data_8090498b108c0114bffd1eeb08d1a5ed
#
_entry.id   8090498b108c0114bffd1eeb08d1a5ed
#
_cell.length_a   1.000
_cell.length_b   1.000
_cell.length_c   1.000
_cell.angle_alpha   90.00
_cell.angle_beta   90.00
_cell.angle_gamma   90.00
#
_symmetry.space_group_name_H-M   'P 1'
#
loop_
_entity.id
_entity.type
_entity.pdbx_description
1 polymer ?
#
loop_
_entity_poly.entity_id
_entity_poly.type
_entity_poly.pdbx_seq_one_letter_code
_entity_poly.pdbx_strand_id
1 'polypeptide(L)'
;MESEKRLRRSFTAEYKAEVVALCRSSGKSVGQICRDLDLTETVVRRWVAQAEIDSGQRDGLTTAERTELAQLRKENRVLREERDILRRATVFFAKETR
;
A
#
# COMPACT_ATOMS: atom_id res chain seq x y z
N MET A 1 -3.41 -9.18 -28.57
CA MET A 1 -3.31 -8.86 -27.99
C MET A 1 -3.25 -8.44 -27.18
N GLU A 2 -3.41 -8.40 -26.79
CA GLU A 2 -3.38 -8.01 -26.01
C GLU A 2 -2.92 -7.74 -25.25
N SER A 3 -2.82 -7.84 -25.17
CA SER A 3 -2.48 -7.72 -24.29
C SER A 3 -1.98 -7.38 -23.78
N GLU A 4 -1.84 -7.59 -24.17
CA GLU A 4 -1.28 -7.30 -23.69
C GLU A 4 -1.11 -6.37 -22.83
N LYS A 5 -1.56 -5.82 -23.09
CA LYS A 5 -1.46 -4.94 -22.17
C LYS A 5 -2.05 -5.41 -20.96
N ARG A 6 -1.30 -5.67 -19.99
CA ARG A 6 -1.77 -6.15 -18.82
C ARG A 6 -2.32 -5.06 -18.00
N LEU A 7 -3.58 -5.09 -17.67
CA LEU A 7 -4.14 -4.19 -16.68
C LEU A 7 -3.60 -4.59 -15.32
N ARG A 8 -3.36 -3.63 -14.46
CA ARG A 8 -2.98 -3.93 -13.12
C ARG A 8 -4.14 -4.60 -12.44
N ARG A 9 -3.91 -5.76 -11.90
CA ARG A 9 -4.92 -6.50 -11.14
C ARG A 9 -4.97 -5.95 -9.73
N SER A 10 -6.18 -5.77 -9.21
CA SER A 10 -6.37 -5.39 -7.82
C SER A 10 -7.10 -6.50 -7.10
N PHE A 11 -6.75 -6.71 -5.84
CA PHE A 11 -7.30 -7.79 -5.04
C PHE A 11 -7.84 -7.25 -3.74
N THR A 12 -8.97 -7.78 -3.29
CA THR A 12 -9.54 -7.35 -2.03
C THR A 12 -8.73 -7.90 -0.86
N ALA A 13 -8.88 -7.28 0.30
CA ALA A 13 -8.23 -7.77 1.50
C ALA A 13 -8.69 -9.18 1.85
N GLU A 14 -9.97 -9.47 1.62
CA GLU A 14 -10.53 -10.80 1.86
C GLU A 14 -9.90 -11.85 0.98
N TYR A 15 -9.71 -11.53 -0.30
CA TYR A 15 -9.08 -12.47 -1.23
C TYR A 15 -7.64 -12.76 -0.82
N LYS A 16 -6.89 -11.73 -0.48
CA LYS A 16 -5.50 -11.89 -0.04
C LYS A 16 -5.42 -12.76 1.19
N ALA A 17 -6.34 -12.56 2.15
CA ALA A 17 -6.38 -13.35 3.37
C ALA A 17 -6.66 -14.81 3.07
N GLU A 18 -7.54 -15.08 2.11
CA GLU A 18 -7.85 -16.45 1.70
C GLU A 18 -6.65 -17.13 1.06
N VAL A 19 -5.92 -16.41 0.21
CA VAL A 19 -4.72 -16.95 -0.44
C VAL A 19 -3.65 -17.27 0.61
N VAL A 20 -3.45 -16.38 1.57
CA VAL A 20 -2.50 -16.61 2.66
C VAL A 20 -2.90 -17.84 3.47
N ALA A 21 -4.19 -17.98 3.76
CA ALA A 21 -4.68 -19.15 4.49
C ALA A 21 -4.42 -20.44 3.72
N LEU A 22 -4.61 -20.43 2.42
CA LEU A 22 -4.29 -21.58 1.59
C LEU A 22 -2.81 -21.95 1.65
N CYS A 23 -1.94 -20.94 1.63
CA CYS A 23 -0.51 -21.19 1.73
C CYS A 23 -0.13 -21.85 3.03
N ARG A 24 -0.88 -21.58 4.09
CA ARG A 24 -0.57 -22.12 5.41
C ARG A 24 -1.18 -23.51 5.64
N SER A 25 -2.35 -23.77 5.06
CA SER A 25 -3.12 -24.93 5.45
C SER A 25 -3.24 -26.01 4.40
N SER A 26 -3.00 -25.71 3.11
CA SER A 26 -3.29 -26.66 2.05
C SER A 26 -2.23 -27.75 1.88
N GLY A 27 -1.04 -27.52 2.40
CA GLY A 27 0.07 -28.44 2.17
C GLY A 27 0.74 -28.31 0.81
N LYS A 28 0.18 -27.46 -0.06
CA LYS A 28 0.78 -27.20 -1.36
C LYS A 28 1.85 -26.14 -1.26
N SER A 29 2.81 -26.18 -2.17
CA SER A 29 3.83 -25.15 -2.22
C SER A 29 3.24 -23.83 -2.69
N VAL A 30 3.91 -22.72 -2.37
CA VAL A 30 3.51 -21.40 -2.84
C VAL A 30 3.45 -21.39 -4.36
N GLY A 31 4.43 -22.02 -5.02
CA GLY A 31 4.44 -22.07 -6.48
C GLY A 31 3.22 -22.77 -7.05
N GLN A 32 2.79 -23.86 -6.41
CA GLN A 32 1.60 -24.57 -6.87
C GLN A 32 0.33 -23.73 -6.72
N ILE A 33 0.19 -23.08 -5.59
CA ILE A 33 -0.95 -22.20 -5.35
C ILE A 33 -0.98 -21.05 -6.35
N CYS A 34 0.18 -20.47 -6.65
CA CYS A 34 0.28 -19.40 -7.64
C CYS A 34 -0.16 -19.87 -9.02
N ARG A 35 0.24 -21.06 -9.40
CA ARG A 35 -0.17 -21.61 -10.71
C ARG A 35 -1.68 -21.83 -10.75
N ASP A 36 -2.23 -22.38 -9.67
CA ASP A 36 -3.67 -22.66 -9.61
C ASP A 36 -4.52 -21.41 -9.67
N LEU A 37 -4.03 -20.32 -9.11
CA LEU A 37 -4.77 -19.06 -9.00
C LEU A 37 -4.33 -17.99 -9.99
N ASP A 38 -3.36 -18.35 -10.85
CA ASP A 38 -2.81 -17.39 -11.84
C ASP A 38 -2.24 -16.16 -11.16
N LEU A 39 -1.40 -16.38 -10.16
CA LEU A 39 -0.74 -15.30 -9.41
C LEU A 39 0.77 -15.49 -9.51
N THR A 40 1.52 -14.42 -9.31
CA THR A 40 2.98 -14.52 -9.27
C THR A 40 3.42 -14.86 -7.85
N GLU A 41 4.53 -15.56 -7.73
CA GLU A 41 5.05 -15.90 -6.40
C GLU A 41 5.48 -14.66 -5.63
N THR A 42 6.01 -13.66 -6.32
CA THR A 42 6.44 -12.43 -5.68
C THR A 42 5.27 -11.77 -4.93
N VAL A 43 4.11 -11.71 -5.59
CA VAL A 43 2.93 -11.10 -5.00
C VAL A 43 2.44 -11.90 -3.79
N VAL A 44 2.35 -13.22 -3.95
CA VAL A 44 1.84 -14.06 -2.87
C VAL A 44 2.79 -14.06 -1.68
N ARG A 45 4.10 -14.12 -1.93
CA ARG A 45 5.07 -14.06 -0.83
C ARG A 45 5.01 -12.74 -0.09
N ARG A 46 4.72 -11.65 -0.80
CA ARG A 46 4.52 -10.35 -0.17
C ARG A 46 3.30 -10.37 0.74
N TRP A 47 2.21 -10.99 0.30
CA TRP A 47 1.00 -11.07 1.11
C TRP A 47 1.24 -11.92 2.37
N VAL A 48 1.96 -13.03 2.23
CA VAL A 48 2.28 -13.88 3.37
C VAL A 48 3.16 -13.14 4.38
N ALA A 49 4.18 -12.43 3.89
CA ALA A 49 5.06 -11.65 4.76
C ALA A 49 4.28 -10.55 5.50
N GLN A 50 3.39 -9.86 4.79
CA GLN A 50 2.60 -8.81 5.42
C GLN A 50 1.64 -9.39 6.47
N ALA A 51 1.06 -10.55 6.19
CA ALA A 51 0.19 -11.21 7.17
C ALA A 51 0.96 -11.61 8.42
N GLU A 52 2.21 -12.03 8.28
CA GLU A 52 3.06 -12.35 9.42
C GLU A 52 3.37 -11.10 10.25
N ILE A 53 3.61 -9.99 9.59
CA ILE A 53 3.84 -8.71 10.28
C ILE A 53 2.57 -8.28 11.02
N ASP A 54 1.44 -8.35 10.35
CA ASP A 54 0.15 -7.93 10.93
C ASP A 54 -0.23 -8.78 12.14
N SER A 55 0.19 -10.05 12.17
CA SER A 55 -0.10 -10.94 13.30
C SER A 55 0.97 -10.90 14.39
N GLY A 56 2.01 -10.10 14.21
CA GLY A 56 3.07 -9.96 15.20
C GLY A 56 4.15 -11.01 15.11
N GLN A 57 4.13 -11.87 14.09
CA GLN A 57 5.13 -12.93 13.92
C GLN A 57 6.43 -12.42 13.33
N ARG A 58 6.39 -11.24 12.73
CA ARG A 58 7.57 -10.66 12.08
C ARG A 58 7.56 -9.16 12.30
N ASP A 59 8.74 -8.59 12.51
CA ASP A 59 8.88 -7.15 12.67
C ASP A 59 8.62 -6.43 11.35
N GLY A 60 8.01 -5.28 11.44
CA GLY A 60 7.74 -4.43 10.28
C GLY A 60 6.50 -3.60 10.53
N LEU A 61 6.17 -2.74 9.57
CA LEU A 61 4.97 -1.93 9.68
C LEU A 61 3.75 -2.77 9.32
N THR A 62 2.75 -2.74 10.17
CA THR A 62 1.48 -3.40 9.89
C THR A 62 0.78 -2.70 8.74
N THR A 63 -0.23 -3.34 8.17
CA THR A 63 -1.05 -2.73 7.12
C THR A 63 -1.68 -1.44 7.62
N ALA A 64 -2.19 -1.45 8.84
CA ALA A 64 -2.80 -0.26 9.43
C ALA A 64 -1.79 0.88 9.57
N GLU A 65 -0.59 0.56 10.04
CA GLU A 65 0.46 1.57 10.19
C GLU A 65 0.91 2.13 8.86
N ARG A 66 0.98 1.30 7.83
CA ARG A 66 1.34 1.76 6.50
C ARG A 66 0.29 2.71 5.94
N THR A 67 -0.97 2.39 6.14
CA THR A 67 -2.08 3.26 5.72
C THR A 67 -2.02 4.60 6.44
N GLU A 68 -1.80 4.56 7.74
CA GLU A 68 -1.70 5.77 8.54
C GLU A 68 -0.51 6.63 8.09
N LEU A 69 0.63 6.00 7.85
CA LEU A 69 1.82 6.70 7.40
C LEU A 69 1.58 7.39 6.05
N ALA A 70 0.93 6.69 5.11
CA ALA A 70 0.62 7.27 3.82
C ALA A 70 -0.32 8.48 3.96
N GLN A 71 -1.32 8.36 4.84
CA GLN A 71 -2.26 9.44 5.08
C GLN A 71 -1.57 10.66 5.71
N LEU A 72 -0.70 10.41 6.69
CA LEU A 72 0.03 11.50 7.35
C LEU A 72 0.98 12.21 6.40
N ARG A 73 1.64 11.44 5.51
CA ARG A 73 2.51 12.04 4.50
C ARG A 73 1.74 12.93 3.55
N LYS A 74 0.55 12.49 3.15
CA LYS A 74 -0.31 13.28 2.28
C LYS A 74 -0.75 14.57 2.97
N GLU A 75 -1.21 14.46 4.21
CA GLU A 75 -1.64 15.64 4.98
C GLU A 75 -0.49 16.60 5.20
N ASN A 76 0.68 16.06 5.48
CA ASN A 76 1.87 16.89 5.69
C ASN A 76 2.21 17.68 4.42
N ARG A 77 2.13 17.02 3.26
CA ARG A 77 2.38 17.70 1.99
C ARG A 77 1.39 18.84 1.76
N VAL A 78 0.09 18.57 2.00
CA VAL A 78 -0.93 19.60 1.82
C VAL A 78 -0.71 20.76 2.79
N LEU A 79 -0.41 20.47 4.05
CA LEU A 79 -0.18 21.51 5.04
C LEU A 79 1.03 22.36 4.68
N ARG A 80 2.07 21.75 4.15
CA ARG A 80 3.25 22.52 3.71
C ARG A 80 2.92 23.42 2.53
N GLU A 81 2.11 22.95 1.61
CA GLU A 81 1.67 23.76 0.46
C GLU A 81 0.82 24.93 0.93
N GLU A 82 -0.10 24.70 1.86
CA GLU A 82 -0.92 25.75 2.41
C GLU A 82 -0.09 26.78 3.16
N ARG A 83 0.88 26.30 3.93
CA ARG A 83 1.79 27.20 4.64
C ARG A 83 2.53 28.10 3.65
N ASP A 84 3.03 27.52 2.56
CA ASP A 84 3.79 28.30 1.58
C ASP A 84 2.90 29.31 0.86
N ILE A 85 1.66 28.94 0.56
CA ILE A 85 0.70 29.87 -0.04
C ILE A 85 0.42 31.03 0.92
N LEU A 86 0.19 30.73 2.20
CA LEU A 86 -0.08 31.77 3.18
C LEU A 86 1.12 32.70 3.37
N ARG A 87 2.34 32.16 3.32
CA ARG A 87 3.54 32.98 3.40
C ARG A 87 3.63 33.95 2.23
N ARG A 88 3.35 33.46 1.03
CA ARG A 88 3.37 34.30 -0.15
C ARG A 88 2.30 35.39 -0.08
N ALA A 89 1.12 35.03 0.39
CA ALA A 89 0.04 35.99 0.55
C ALA A 89 0.41 37.05 1.56
N THR A 90 1.03 36.65 2.67
CA THR A 90 1.47 37.60 3.68
C THR A 90 2.47 38.60 3.12
N VAL A 91 3.44 38.11 2.37
CA VAL A 91 4.45 39.00 1.76
C VAL A 91 3.79 39.93 0.76
N PHE A 92 2.88 39.42 -0.07
CA PHE A 92 2.17 40.24 -1.04
C PHE A 92 1.40 41.35 -0.36
N PHE A 93 0.60 41.04 0.66
CA PHE A 93 -0.20 42.03 1.36
C PHE A 93 0.66 43.03 2.13
N ALA A 94 1.79 42.59 2.66
CA ALA A 94 2.69 43.51 3.33
C ALA A 94 3.23 44.57 2.38
N LYS A 95 3.49 44.18 1.12
CA LYS A 95 3.95 45.13 0.11
C LYS A 95 2.83 46.08 -0.30
N GLU A 96 1.60 45.61 -0.33
CA GLU A 96 0.49 46.42 -0.77
C GLU A 96 0.04 47.46 0.26
N THR A 97 0.37 47.26 1.51
CA THR A 97 -0.08 48.13 2.59
C THR A 97 0.91 49.25 2.93
N ARG A 98 1.91 49.46 2.10
CA ARG A 98 2.89 50.49 2.36
C ARG A 98 2.30 51.87 2.34
#